data_fa43c1a0a8af47d85946eeeee91af51f
#
_entry.id   fa43c1a0a8af47d85946eeeee91af51f
#
_cell.length_a   1.000
_cell.length_b   1.000
_cell.length_c   1.000
_cell.angle_alpha   90.00
_cell.angle_beta   90.00
_cell.angle_gamma   90.00
#
_symmetry.space_group_name_H-M   'P 1'
#
loop_
_entity.id
_entity.type
_entity.pdbx_description
1 polymer ?
#
loop_
_entity_poly.entity_id
_entity_poly.type
_entity_poly.pdbx_seq_one_letter_code
_entity_poly.pdbx_strand_id
1 'polypeptide(L)'
;MYVATSKQMKAYDQALLNKGYKIEELVDKASDAILPHCRDYDKIVIVCGPGNNGADGLSLGIKLHLRARKIKLYCFGNPNKLSKANDYYIGQAQEIGVPITFMDDDDIQLFINDARKADVVIDAMFGFGLNSEVRGIAKTLVNEINNLYNVDIISIDIP
;
A
#
# COMPACT_ATOMS: atom_id res chain seq x y z
N MET A 1 11.46 21.09 9.56
CA MET A 1 10.75 20.13 8.71
C MET A 1 10.25 20.90 7.47
N TYR A 2 10.61 20.47 6.28
CA TYR A 2 10.09 21.09 5.05
C TYR A 2 8.83 20.33 4.63
N VAL A 3 7.75 21.07 4.37
CA VAL A 3 6.48 20.51 3.90
C VAL A 3 6.34 20.85 2.41
N ALA A 4 6.11 19.86 1.59
CA ALA A 4 5.89 20.02 0.15
C ALA A 4 4.39 19.91 -0.18
N THR A 5 3.92 20.71 -1.12
CA THR A 5 2.57 20.58 -1.68
C THR A 5 2.50 19.41 -2.64
N SER A 6 1.31 18.85 -2.91
CA SER A 6 1.10 17.80 -3.90
C SER A 6 1.66 18.15 -5.29
N LYS A 7 1.57 19.44 -5.67
CA LYS A 7 2.14 19.94 -6.94
C LYS A 7 3.67 19.87 -6.95
N GLN A 8 4.31 20.21 -5.83
CA GLN A 8 5.77 20.13 -5.70
C GLN A 8 6.25 18.68 -5.70
N MET A 9 5.53 17.77 -5.00
CA MET A 9 5.87 16.34 -5.02
C MET A 9 5.76 15.74 -6.41
N LYS A 10 4.67 16.01 -7.15
CA LYS A 10 4.53 15.57 -8.55
C LYS A 10 5.65 16.09 -9.44
N ALA A 11 6.04 17.35 -9.27
CA ALA A 11 7.14 17.94 -10.03
C ALA A 11 8.49 17.30 -9.70
N TYR A 12 8.70 16.95 -8.42
CA TYR A 12 9.91 16.27 -7.98
C TYR A 12 10.01 14.86 -8.56
N ASP A 13 8.95 14.05 -8.45
CA ASP A 13 8.91 12.71 -9.03
C ASP A 13 9.15 12.74 -10.54
N GLN A 14 8.50 13.67 -11.26
CA GLN A 14 8.71 13.84 -12.68
C GLN A 14 10.16 14.24 -13.03
N ALA A 15 10.78 15.07 -12.20
CA ALA A 15 12.18 15.45 -12.38
C ALA A 15 13.13 14.25 -12.19
N LEU A 16 12.84 13.35 -11.27
CA LEU A 16 13.61 12.11 -11.08
C LEU A 16 13.45 11.17 -12.29
N LEU A 17 12.23 10.97 -12.78
CA LEU A 17 11.96 10.16 -13.97
C LEU A 17 12.68 10.75 -15.20
N ASN A 18 12.67 12.07 -15.36
CA ASN A 18 13.39 12.75 -16.45
C ASN A 18 14.92 12.63 -16.35
N LYS A 19 15.46 12.39 -15.15
CA LYS A 19 16.87 12.07 -14.91
C LYS A 19 17.22 10.60 -15.15
N GLY A 20 16.25 9.78 -15.58
CA GLY A 20 16.45 8.38 -15.92
C GLY A 20 16.19 7.38 -14.79
N TYR A 21 15.69 7.83 -13.62
CA TYR A 21 15.23 6.91 -12.61
C TYR A 21 14.00 6.15 -13.10
N LYS A 22 13.95 4.86 -12.80
CA LYS A 22 12.76 4.04 -13.06
C LYS A 22 11.76 4.24 -11.93
N ILE A 23 10.47 4.06 -12.23
CA ILE A 23 9.41 4.17 -11.20
C ILE A 23 9.61 3.13 -10.10
N GLU A 24 10.07 1.93 -10.45
CA GLU A 24 10.35 0.84 -9.51
C GLU A 24 11.45 1.22 -8.52
N GLU A 25 12.46 1.99 -8.95
CA GLU A 25 13.53 2.49 -8.06
C GLU A 25 12.99 3.51 -7.05
N LEU A 26 12.00 4.32 -7.44
CA LEU A 26 11.35 5.27 -6.53
C LEU A 26 10.49 4.54 -5.52
N VAL A 27 9.71 3.55 -5.95
CA VAL A 27 8.90 2.68 -5.09
C VAL A 27 9.79 1.91 -4.11
N ASP A 28 10.91 1.36 -4.56
CA ASP A 28 11.85 0.65 -3.68
C ASP A 28 12.42 1.57 -2.59
N LYS A 29 12.78 2.80 -2.93
CA LYS A 29 13.26 3.77 -1.95
C LYS A 29 12.18 4.18 -0.96
N ALA A 30 10.93 4.38 -1.41
CA ALA A 30 9.80 4.70 -0.55
C ALA A 30 9.54 3.56 0.45
N SER A 31 9.44 2.33 -0.03
CA SER A 31 9.22 1.16 0.83
C SER A 31 10.39 0.90 1.79
N ASP A 32 11.65 1.16 1.38
CA ASP A 32 12.83 1.07 2.27
C ASP A 32 12.77 2.09 3.41
N ALA A 33 12.22 3.28 3.16
CA ALA A 33 12.05 4.30 4.19
C ALA A 33 10.98 3.91 5.24
N ILE A 34 9.96 3.14 4.83
CA ILE A 34 8.89 2.70 5.72
C ILE A 34 9.30 1.45 6.52
N LEU A 35 10.12 0.58 5.94
CA LEU A 35 10.51 -0.71 6.50
C LEU A 35 11.00 -0.65 7.97
N PRO A 36 11.78 0.35 8.42
CA PRO A 36 12.20 0.47 9.83
C PRO A 36 11.04 0.62 10.81
N HIS A 37 9.92 1.20 10.38
CA HIS A 37 8.73 1.41 11.21
C HIS A 37 7.91 0.12 11.41
N CYS A 38 8.23 -0.93 10.63
CA CYS A 38 7.54 -2.23 10.70
C CYS A 38 8.31 -3.28 11.53
N ARG A 39 9.42 -2.93 12.19
CA ARG A 39 10.34 -3.90 12.82
C ARG A 39 9.71 -4.73 13.93
N ASP A 40 8.82 -4.12 14.71
CA ASP A 40 8.26 -4.72 15.92
C ASP A 40 6.97 -5.51 15.66
N TYR A 41 6.51 -5.57 14.40
CA TYR A 41 5.30 -6.27 14.00
C TYR A 41 5.61 -7.60 13.32
N ASP A 42 4.85 -8.66 13.66
CA ASP A 42 4.95 -10.00 13.05
C ASP A 42 3.81 -10.27 12.07
N LYS A 43 2.57 -9.90 12.45
CA LYS A 43 1.36 -10.09 11.65
C LYS A 43 0.96 -8.76 11.03
N ILE A 44 1.11 -8.63 9.73
CA ILE A 44 0.93 -7.37 9.02
C ILE A 44 -0.08 -7.54 7.89
N VAL A 45 -1.11 -6.73 7.91
CA VAL A 45 -2.07 -6.59 6.80
C VAL A 45 -1.78 -5.30 6.07
N ILE A 46 -1.66 -5.35 4.75
CA ILE A 46 -1.41 -4.18 3.90
C ILE A 46 -2.56 -4.03 2.91
N VAL A 47 -3.17 -2.85 2.87
CA VAL A 47 -4.23 -2.52 1.92
C VAL A 47 -3.65 -1.64 0.82
N CYS A 48 -3.67 -2.14 -0.41
CA CYS A 48 -3.02 -1.53 -1.56
C CYS A 48 -4.07 -1.01 -2.55
N GLY A 49 -4.00 0.28 -2.85
CA GLY A 49 -4.79 0.91 -3.90
C GLY A 49 -4.21 0.64 -5.30
N PRO A 50 -4.92 1.07 -6.37
CA PRO A 50 -4.53 0.80 -7.75
C PRO A 50 -3.40 1.70 -8.27
N GLY A 51 -2.99 2.72 -7.52
CA GLY A 51 -1.97 3.71 -7.89
C GLY A 51 -0.57 3.39 -7.39
N ASN A 52 0.35 4.35 -7.52
CA ASN A 52 1.74 4.18 -7.09
C ASN A 52 1.88 4.00 -5.57
N ASN A 53 1.00 4.61 -4.77
CA ASN A 53 0.99 4.39 -3.31
C ASN A 53 0.72 2.91 -2.97
N GLY A 54 -0.19 2.25 -3.72
CA GLY A 54 -0.39 0.81 -3.61
C GLY A 54 0.85 -0.01 -3.99
N ALA A 55 1.62 0.46 -4.98
CA ALA A 55 2.90 -0.17 -5.34
C ALA A 55 3.94 -0.06 -4.20
N ASP A 56 3.97 1.06 -3.46
CA ASP A 56 4.82 1.20 -2.27
C ASP A 56 4.44 0.17 -1.20
N GLY A 57 3.13 -0.03 -0.98
CA GLY A 57 2.60 -1.06 -0.08
C GLY A 57 2.95 -2.48 -0.51
N LEU A 58 2.83 -2.79 -1.81
CA LEU A 58 3.20 -4.09 -2.39
C LEU A 58 4.69 -4.38 -2.24
N SER A 59 5.55 -3.42 -2.60
CA SER A 59 7.00 -3.54 -2.43
C SER A 59 7.39 -3.75 -0.96
N LEU A 60 6.77 -3.00 -0.05
CA LEU A 60 6.97 -3.18 1.39
C LEU A 60 6.54 -4.59 1.86
N GLY A 61 5.39 -5.08 1.40
CA GLY A 61 4.89 -6.42 1.71
C GLY A 61 5.86 -7.53 1.26
N ILE A 62 6.41 -7.41 0.06
CA ILE A 62 7.45 -8.31 -0.46
C ILE A 62 8.68 -8.31 0.48
N LYS A 63 9.18 -7.13 0.82
CA LYS A 63 10.37 -6.98 1.67
C LYS A 63 10.16 -7.55 3.08
N LEU A 64 8.97 -7.40 3.63
CA LEU A 64 8.59 -7.94 4.94
C LEU A 64 8.42 -9.47 4.88
N HIS A 65 7.81 -10.00 3.81
CA HIS A 65 7.66 -11.44 3.59
C HIS A 65 9.02 -12.13 3.51
N LEU A 66 9.97 -11.56 2.77
CA LEU A 66 11.34 -12.05 2.69
C LEU A 66 12.09 -12.00 4.04
N ARG A 67 11.59 -11.26 5.01
CA ARG A 67 12.06 -11.22 6.43
C ARG A 67 11.25 -12.12 7.35
N ALA A 68 10.53 -13.10 6.79
CA ALA A 68 9.71 -14.07 7.51
C ALA A 68 8.59 -13.45 8.36
N ARG A 69 8.08 -12.27 8.00
CA ARG A 69 6.86 -11.70 8.60
C ARG A 69 5.62 -12.33 7.99
N LYS A 70 4.54 -12.42 8.78
CA LYS A 70 3.24 -12.95 8.32
C LYS A 70 2.46 -11.86 7.63
N ILE A 71 2.56 -11.80 6.31
CA ILE A 71 1.99 -10.74 5.48
C ILE A 71 0.72 -11.23 4.80
N LYS A 72 -0.29 -10.36 4.72
CA LYS A 72 -1.45 -10.48 3.83
C LYS A 72 -1.64 -9.18 3.08
N LEU A 73 -1.68 -9.25 1.75
CA LEU A 73 -1.92 -8.13 0.87
C LEU A 73 -3.37 -8.14 0.41
N TYR A 74 -4.04 -7.01 0.56
CA TYR A 74 -5.40 -6.77 0.08
C TYR A 74 -5.36 -5.67 -0.97
N CYS A 75 -5.61 -6.02 -2.23
CA CYS A 75 -5.60 -5.11 -3.35
C CYS A 75 -7.02 -4.84 -3.82
N PHE A 76 -7.35 -3.60 -4.15
CA PHE A 76 -8.65 -3.25 -4.71
C PHE A 76 -8.49 -2.34 -5.92
N GLY A 77 -9.57 -2.21 -6.67
CA GLY A 77 -9.63 -1.38 -7.88
C GLY A 77 -9.78 -2.21 -9.15
N ASN A 78 -9.89 -1.52 -10.27
CA ASN A 78 -10.04 -2.18 -11.57
C ASN A 78 -8.68 -2.74 -12.03
N PRO A 79 -8.54 -4.07 -12.23
CA PRO A 79 -7.27 -4.68 -12.67
C PRO A 79 -6.73 -4.11 -13.98
N ASN A 80 -7.61 -3.62 -14.86
CA ASN A 80 -7.22 -3.02 -16.14
C ASN A 80 -6.77 -1.54 -16.02
N LYS A 81 -6.77 -0.97 -14.82
CA LYS A 81 -6.44 0.43 -14.54
C LYS A 81 -5.38 0.58 -13.44
N LEU A 82 -4.62 -0.46 -13.19
CA LEU A 82 -3.49 -0.41 -12.25
C LEU A 82 -2.38 0.46 -12.82
N SER A 83 -1.61 1.11 -11.95
CA SER A 83 -0.36 1.72 -12.37
C SER A 83 0.63 0.64 -12.83
N LYS A 84 1.56 0.99 -13.72
CA LYS A 84 2.61 0.05 -14.17
C LYS A 84 3.44 -0.51 -13.02
N ALA A 85 3.73 0.34 -12.02
CA ALA A 85 4.43 -0.10 -10.83
C ALA A 85 3.60 -1.10 -10.01
N ASN A 86 2.29 -0.83 -9.86
CA ASN A 86 1.39 -1.73 -9.13
C ASN A 86 1.35 -3.12 -9.80
N ASP A 87 1.15 -3.17 -11.11
CA ASP A 87 1.13 -4.41 -11.89
C ASP A 87 2.46 -5.18 -11.77
N TYR A 88 3.59 -4.48 -11.84
CA TYR A 88 4.92 -5.07 -11.66
C TYR A 88 5.08 -5.73 -10.28
N TYR A 89 4.74 -5.02 -9.19
CA TYR A 89 4.92 -5.56 -7.83
C TYR A 89 3.89 -6.63 -7.46
N ILE A 90 2.70 -6.63 -8.06
CA ILE A 90 1.75 -7.75 -7.96
C ILE A 90 2.39 -9.01 -8.52
N GLY A 91 2.97 -8.93 -9.74
CA GLY A 91 3.67 -10.06 -10.35
C GLY A 91 4.81 -10.58 -9.46
N GLN A 92 5.64 -9.69 -8.93
CA GLN A 92 6.74 -10.07 -8.02
C GLN A 92 6.23 -10.75 -6.74
N ALA A 93 5.18 -10.22 -6.12
CA ALA A 93 4.60 -10.78 -4.90
C ALA A 93 4.01 -12.19 -5.15
N GLN A 94 3.34 -12.39 -6.28
CA GLN A 94 2.81 -13.69 -6.68
C GLN A 94 3.92 -14.71 -6.93
N GLU A 95 5.01 -14.30 -7.59
CA GLU A 95 6.15 -15.17 -7.90
C GLU A 95 6.81 -15.74 -6.63
N ILE A 96 6.91 -14.95 -5.57
CA ILE A 96 7.51 -15.39 -4.30
C ILE A 96 6.49 -15.93 -3.29
N GLY A 97 5.20 -16.01 -3.66
CA GLY A 97 4.15 -16.63 -2.86
C GLY A 97 3.64 -15.76 -1.71
N VAL A 98 3.71 -14.42 -1.79
CA VAL A 98 3.04 -13.56 -0.82
C VAL A 98 1.52 -13.71 -0.98
N PRO A 99 0.77 -13.97 0.10
CA PRO A 99 -0.69 -14.03 0.04
C PRO A 99 -1.30 -12.69 -0.43
N ILE A 100 -1.97 -12.70 -1.58
CA ILE A 100 -2.67 -11.53 -2.15
C ILE A 100 -4.14 -11.89 -2.34
N THR A 101 -5.02 -11.01 -1.87
CA THR A 101 -6.46 -11.03 -2.16
C THR A 101 -6.80 -9.81 -3.01
N PHE A 102 -7.36 -10.04 -4.21
CA PHE A 102 -7.98 -8.99 -5.02
C PHE A 102 -9.42 -8.86 -4.58
N MET A 103 -9.70 -7.76 -3.87
CA MET A 103 -10.95 -7.58 -3.14
C MET A 103 -12.09 -7.14 -4.03
N ASP A 104 -13.21 -7.78 -3.83
CA ASP A 104 -14.54 -7.28 -4.12
C ASP A 104 -15.34 -7.06 -2.81
N ASP A 105 -16.64 -6.76 -2.93
CA ASP A 105 -17.47 -6.48 -1.76
C ASP A 105 -17.65 -7.71 -0.85
N ASP A 106 -17.53 -8.93 -1.39
CA ASP A 106 -17.66 -10.18 -0.63
C ASP A 106 -16.43 -10.45 0.25
N ASP A 107 -15.26 -9.89 -0.09
CA ASP A 107 -14.00 -10.05 0.63
C ASP A 107 -13.85 -9.12 1.85
N ILE A 108 -14.74 -8.14 2.02
CA ILE A 108 -14.66 -7.16 3.12
C ILE A 108 -14.64 -7.85 4.48
N GLN A 109 -15.47 -8.88 4.69
CA GLN A 109 -15.51 -9.59 5.97
C GLN A 109 -14.22 -10.39 6.23
N LEU A 110 -13.58 -10.93 5.19
CA LEU A 110 -12.29 -11.60 5.29
C LEU A 110 -11.21 -10.58 5.71
N PHE A 111 -11.17 -9.43 5.06
CA PHE A 111 -10.27 -8.34 5.42
C PHE A 111 -10.43 -7.92 6.88
N ILE A 112 -11.66 -7.65 7.33
CA ILE A 112 -11.95 -7.24 8.72
C ILE A 112 -11.42 -8.28 9.72
N ASN A 113 -11.66 -9.57 9.44
CA ASN A 113 -11.23 -10.67 10.32
C ASN A 113 -9.71 -10.76 10.42
N ASP A 114 -9.01 -10.53 9.32
CA ASP A 114 -7.55 -10.55 9.30
C ASP A 114 -6.95 -9.28 9.90
N ALA A 115 -7.53 -8.11 9.61
CA ALA A 115 -7.11 -6.84 10.17
C ALA A 115 -7.21 -6.81 11.71
N ARG A 116 -8.30 -7.35 12.27
CA ARG A 116 -8.48 -7.45 13.74
C ARG A 116 -7.49 -8.38 14.45
N LYS A 117 -6.84 -9.27 13.71
CA LYS A 117 -5.83 -10.22 14.24
C LYS A 117 -4.40 -9.79 13.92
N ALA A 118 -4.24 -8.72 13.16
CA ALA A 118 -2.96 -8.16 12.83
C ALA A 118 -2.37 -7.36 14.00
N ASP A 119 -1.05 -7.25 14.04
CA ASP A 119 -0.36 -6.32 14.94
C ASP A 119 -0.45 -4.90 14.38
N VAL A 120 -0.41 -4.77 13.04
CA VAL A 120 -0.51 -3.50 12.33
C VAL A 120 -1.26 -3.67 11.01
N VAL A 121 -2.06 -2.67 10.65
CA VAL A 121 -2.59 -2.48 9.30
C VAL A 121 -1.84 -1.34 8.64
N ILE A 122 -1.32 -1.60 7.44
CA ILE A 122 -0.65 -0.59 6.63
C ILE A 122 -1.62 -0.13 5.55
N ASP A 123 -1.98 1.15 5.62
CA ASP A 123 -2.81 1.82 4.63
C ASP A 123 -1.94 2.39 3.50
N ALA A 124 -1.98 1.73 2.36
CA ALA A 124 -1.36 2.12 1.10
C ALA A 124 -2.41 2.36 0.01
N MET A 125 -3.61 2.83 0.39
CA MET A 125 -4.72 2.98 -0.55
C MET A 125 -4.54 4.17 -1.47
N PHE A 126 -4.26 5.33 -0.88
CA PHE A 126 -4.20 6.60 -1.59
C PHE A 126 -2.98 7.41 -1.18
N GLY A 127 -2.40 8.14 -2.12
CA GLY A 127 -1.34 9.11 -1.86
C GLY A 127 -1.79 10.52 -2.22
N PHE A 128 -0.85 11.45 -2.27
CA PHE A 128 -1.08 12.87 -2.58
C PHE A 128 -1.75 13.12 -3.95
N GLY A 129 -1.93 12.09 -4.77
CA GLY A 129 -2.68 12.14 -6.04
C GLY A 129 -4.20 12.07 -5.87
N LEU A 130 -4.73 11.78 -4.69
CA LEU A 130 -6.18 11.75 -4.43
C LEU A 130 -6.78 13.14 -4.65
N ASN A 131 -7.67 13.24 -5.64
CA ASN A 131 -8.31 14.50 -6.05
C ASN A 131 -9.83 14.38 -6.22
N SER A 132 -10.41 13.28 -5.78
CA SER A 132 -11.83 12.98 -5.86
C SER A 132 -12.32 12.36 -4.57
N GLU A 133 -13.64 12.39 -4.37
CA GLU A 133 -14.27 11.72 -3.24
C GLU A 133 -14.04 10.22 -3.28
N VAL A 134 -13.69 9.64 -2.13
CA VAL A 134 -13.52 8.19 -1.97
C VAL A 134 -14.91 7.52 -1.97
N ARG A 135 -15.10 6.52 -2.83
CA ARG A 135 -16.39 5.84 -3.04
C ARG A 135 -16.22 4.31 -3.12
N GLY A 136 -17.35 3.60 -3.05
CA GLY A 136 -17.40 2.14 -3.21
C GLY A 136 -16.56 1.42 -2.16
N ILE A 137 -15.94 0.31 -2.54
CA ILE A 137 -15.13 -0.53 -1.66
C ILE A 137 -14.05 0.25 -0.91
N ALA A 138 -13.44 1.24 -1.55
CA ALA A 138 -12.42 2.08 -0.92
C ALA A 138 -12.97 2.86 0.29
N LYS A 139 -14.20 3.41 0.18
CA LYS A 139 -14.86 4.10 1.30
C LYS A 139 -15.17 3.13 2.44
N THR A 140 -15.61 1.93 2.11
CA THR A 140 -15.85 0.87 3.10
C THR A 140 -14.56 0.52 3.83
N LEU A 141 -13.45 0.31 3.11
CA LEU A 141 -12.15 0.00 3.69
C LEU A 141 -11.63 1.10 4.62
N VAL A 142 -11.74 2.37 4.22
CA VAL A 142 -11.39 3.51 5.09
C VAL A 142 -12.18 3.46 6.40
N ASN A 143 -13.50 3.25 6.31
CA ASN A 143 -14.33 3.18 7.50
C ASN A 143 -13.96 1.99 8.40
N GLU A 144 -13.71 0.82 7.83
CA GLU A 144 -13.33 -0.38 8.58
C GLU A 144 -11.96 -0.21 9.26
N ILE A 145 -10.98 0.37 8.57
CA ILE A 145 -9.66 0.67 9.16
C ILE A 145 -9.80 1.65 10.33
N ASN A 146 -10.58 2.72 10.16
CA ASN A 146 -10.82 3.70 11.22
C ASN A 146 -11.58 3.13 12.44
N ASN A 147 -12.28 2.02 12.27
CA ASN A 147 -13.02 1.33 13.33
C ASN A 147 -12.21 0.17 13.98
N LEU A 148 -10.95 -0.03 13.60
CA LEU A 148 -10.11 -1.02 14.25
C LEU A 148 -9.71 -0.57 15.66
N TYR A 149 -9.79 -1.51 16.62
CA TYR A 149 -9.35 -1.30 18.00
C TYR A 149 -8.18 -2.22 18.31
N ASN A 150 -7.22 -1.72 19.08
CA ASN A 150 -6.02 -2.46 19.50
C ASN A 150 -5.15 -3.00 18.33
N VAL A 151 -5.19 -2.31 17.20
CA VAL A 151 -4.36 -2.58 16.03
C VAL A 151 -3.69 -1.27 15.65
N ASP A 152 -2.39 -1.29 15.46
CA ASP A 152 -1.67 -0.11 15.01
C ASP A 152 -1.97 0.17 13.54
N ILE A 153 -2.01 1.43 13.14
CA ILE A 153 -2.24 1.84 11.75
C ILE A 153 -1.07 2.69 11.29
N ILE A 154 -0.48 2.31 10.17
CA ILE A 154 0.56 3.09 9.49
C ILE A 154 0.02 3.46 8.11
N SER A 155 -0.18 4.75 7.85
CA SER A 155 -0.57 5.23 6.53
C SER A 155 0.66 5.66 5.73
N ILE A 156 0.75 5.19 4.49
CA ILE A 156 1.80 5.58 3.54
C ILE A 156 1.33 6.85 2.82
N ASP A 157 2.20 7.87 2.82
CA ASP A 157 2.03 9.17 2.15
C ASP A 157 1.01 10.09 2.89
N ILE A 158 -0.23 9.73 2.93
CA ILE A 158 -1.29 10.51 3.63
C ILE A 158 -2.17 9.59 4.47
N PRO A 159 -2.63 10.07 5.65
CA PRO A 159 -3.57 9.34 6.51
C PRO A 159 -5.01 9.34 5.95
#